data_42ff7800c82574e72af452eb3424f98e
#
_entry.id   42ff7800c82574e72af452eb3424f98e
#
_cell.length_a   1.000
_cell.length_b   1.000
_cell.length_c   1.000
_cell.angle_alpha   90.00
_cell.angle_beta   90.00
_cell.angle_gamma   90.00
#
_symmetry.space_group_name_H-M   'P 1'
#
loop_
_entity.id
_entity.type
_entity.pdbx_description
1 polymer ?
#
loop_
_entity_poly.entity_id
_entity_poly.type
_entity_poly.pdbx_seq_one_letter_code
_entity_poly.pdbx_strand_id
1 'polypeptide(L)'
;MKIKGLFLLIILLLTFSVQSDTTVYGKLFITLESQEINTGTELNTENNESRLGIKGNIELKRELEVVYQAEYEVDPVDGTADESNGRTFKQRNTFVGIKGSLGTLFLGTHDTAFKESQDKIDLFNDLTNDIKNILEGENRLSELVGFKTPVFGNNFSATINVIKEKDGLDDASSFSLRYKTRNIYAALALDSKVEGYDSYRVSFQIPLNKAQLGLMFQTSKEVNTGNKEEGYVVSISRKITNKGTIKLQLTESDMKLVSGKQTTFGYDRELSKKAKIFIFYTDLSSSMVEKERNATAVGFEFKF
;
A
#
# COMPACT_ATOMS: atom_id res chain seq x y z
N MET A 1 -33.25 -17.72 53.49
CA MET A 1 -32.89 -18.81 52.57
C MET A 1 -32.85 -18.23 51.17
N LYS A 2 -31.65 -17.92 50.64
CA LYS A 2 -31.50 -17.26 49.33
C LYS A 2 -31.32 -18.31 48.25
N ILE A 3 -32.29 -18.42 47.35
CA ILE A 3 -32.20 -19.28 46.17
C ILE A 3 -31.36 -18.56 45.12
N LYS A 4 -30.16 -19.08 44.87
CA LYS A 4 -29.29 -18.65 43.76
C LYS A 4 -29.81 -19.31 42.48
N GLY A 5 -30.42 -18.50 41.60
CA GLY A 5 -30.84 -18.93 40.28
C GLY A 5 -29.61 -19.26 39.41
N LEU A 6 -29.47 -20.52 39.03
CA LEU A 6 -28.49 -21.03 38.08
C LEU A 6 -28.97 -20.67 36.67
N PHE A 7 -28.42 -19.63 36.05
CA PHE A 7 -28.62 -19.32 34.63
C PHE A 7 -27.79 -20.34 33.81
N LEU A 8 -28.45 -21.40 33.36
CA LEU A 8 -27.87 -22.32 32.40
C LEU A 8 -27.96 -21.72 31.00
N LEU A 9 -26.86 -21.11 30.54
CA LEU A 9 -26.74 -20.61 29.18
C LEU A 9 -26.57 -21.80 28.24
N ILE A 10 -27.66 -22.30 27.66
CA ILE A 10 -27.63 -23.30 26.59
C ILE A 10 -27.14 -22.60 25.33
N ILE A 11 -25.83 -22.70 25.05
CA ILE A 11 -25.27 -22.35 23.75
C ILE A 11 -25.71 -23.41 22.77
N LEU A 12 -26.78 -23.13 22.04
CA LEU A 12 -27.23 -23.92 20.92
C LEU A 12 -26.17 -23.79 19.81
N LEU A 13 -25.23 -24.73 19.75
CA LEU A 13 -24.29 -24.88 18.63
C LEU A 13 -25.11 -25.31 17.41
N LEU A 14 -25.70 -24.34 16.73
CA LEU A 14 -26.18 -24.52 15.37
C LEU A 14 -24.92 -24.71 14.50
N THR A 15 -24.62 -25.95 14.16
CA THR A 15 -23.62 -26.29 13.15
C THR A 15 -24.17 -25.87 11.78
N PHE A 16 -24.03 -24.57 11.47
CA PHE A 16 -24.13 -24.13 10.10
C PHE A 16 -22.87 -24.62 9.38
N SER A 17 -23.02 -25.36 8.31
CA SER A 17 -21.93 -25.53 7.34
C SER A 17 -21.68 -24.18 6.69
N VAL A 18 -20.83 -23.39 7.33
CA VAL A 18 -20.36 -22.11 6.79
C VAL A 18 -19.28 -22.46 5.78
N GLN A 19 -19.56 -22.28 4.51
CA GLN A 19 -18.55 -22.40 3.49
C GLN A 19 -17.64 -21.18 3.63
N SER A 20 -16.44 -21.39 4.10
CA SER A 20 -15.43 -20.37 4.29
C SER A 20 -14.31 -20.60 3.29
N ASP A 21 -14.08 -19.65 2.40
CA ASP A 21 -12.90 -19.62 1.54
C ASP A 21 -11.78 -18.85 2.25
N THR A 22 -10.94 -19.59 2.97
CA THR A 22 -9.77 -19.02 3.64
C THR A 22 -8.52 -19.30 2.81
N THR A 23 -7.78 -18.25 2.49
CA THR A 23 -6.51 -18.33 1.77
C THR A 23 -5.37 -17.90 2.68
N VAL A 24 -4.38 -18.76 2.84
CA VAL A 24 -3.06 -18.37 3.38
C VAL A 24 -2.20 -17.92 2.21
N TYR A 25 -1.51 -16.81 2.37
CA TYR A 25 -0.65 -16.27 1.34
C TYR A 25 0.58 -15.61 1.95
N GLY A 26 1.58 -15.39 1.12
CA GLY A 26 2.77 -14.65 1.53
C GLY A 26 3.56 -14.12 0.36
N LYS A 27 4.49 -13.25 0.68
CA LYS A 27 5.50 -12.68 -0.23
C LYS A 27 6.83 -12.64 0.49
N LEU A 28 7.85 -13.24 -0.08
CA LEU A 28 9.26 -13.00 0.27
C LEU A 28 9.84 -12.07 -0.78
N PHE A 29 10.38 -10.94 -0.36
CA PHE A 29 10.84 -9.89 -1.24
C PHE A 29 12.11 -9.27 -0.66
N ILE A 30 13.26 -9.67 -1.20
CA ILE A 30 14.58 -9.39 -0.65
C ILE A 30 15.46 -8.85 -1.76
N THR A 31 16.30 -7.88 -1.43
CA THR A 31 17.35 -7.35 -2.29
C THR A 31 18.73 -7.46 -1.64
N LEU A 32 19.72 -7.60 -2.46
CA LEU A 32 21.10 -7.28 -2.14
C LEU A 32 21.41 -5.95 -2.81
N GLU A 33 21.71 -4.92 -2.01
CA GLU A 33 21.86 -3.54 -2.45
C GLU A 33 23.26 -3.01 -2.15
N SER A 34 23.90 -2.46 -3.17
CA SER A 34 25.06 -1.61 -3.00
C SER A 34 24.60 -0.16 -3.00
N GLN A 35 24.69 0.50 -1.85
CA GLN A 35 24.26 1.88 -1.66
C GLN A 35 25.47 2.77 -1.49
N GLU A 36 25.54 3.85 -2.27
CA GLU A 36 26.50 4.92 -2.09
C GLU A 36 25.84 6.04 -1.30
N ILE A 37 26.34 6.30 -0.12
CA ILE A 37 25.93 7.34 0.80
C ILE A 37 27.13 8.25 1.10
N ASN A 38 26.90 9.40 1.73
CA ASN A 38 27.95 10.39 1.99
C ASN A 38 29.17 9.84 2.76
N THR A 39 29.01 8.74 3.51
CA THR A 39 30.07 8.12 4.31
C THR A 39 30.83 7.01 3.58
N GLY A 40 30.42 6.62 2.38
CA GLY A 40 31.02 5.57 1.57
C GLY A 40 30.01 4.64 0.89
N THR A 41 30.48 3.49 0.43
CA THR A 41 29.64 2.46 -0.19
C THR A 41 29.37 1.35 0.82
N GLU A 42 28.11 0.99 0.97
CA GLU A 42 27.66 -0.12 1.81
C GLU A 42 27.00 -1.21 0.96
N LEU A 43 27.16 -2.47 1.36
CA LEU A 43 26.52 -3.61 0.74
C LEU A 43 25.60 -4.28 1.78
N ASN A 44 24.30 -4.16 1.57
CA ASN A 44 23.28 -4.61 2.53
C ASN A 44 22.31 -5.60 1.87
N THR A 45 21.77 -6.50 2.68
CA THR A 45 20.61 -7.28 2.30
C THR A 45 19.39 -6.61 2.91
N GLU A 46 18.40 -6.25 2.08
CA GLU A 46 17.24 -5.51 2.53
C GLU A 46 15.96 -6.35 2.43
N ASN A 47 15.13 -6.26 3.46
CA ASN A 47 13.75 -6.76 3.43
C ASN A 47 12.83 -5.71 2.79
N ASN A 48 12.15 -6.09 1.71
CA ASN A 48 11.22 -5.19 1.01
C ASN A 48 9.77 -5.51 1.38
N GLU A 49 9.46 -5.35 2.68
CA GLU A 49 8.14 -5.62 3.21
C GLU A 49 7.64 -7.04 2.88
N SER A 50 8.51 -8.05 3.12
CA SER A 50 8.09 -9.46 3.08
C SER A 50 6.95 -9.68 4.06
N ARG A 51 5.98 -10.53 3.70
CA ARG A 51 4.74 -10.62 4.49
C ARG A 51 4.12 -12.01 4.47
N LEU A 52 3.36 -12.28 5.53
CA LEU A 52 2.48 -13.43 5.66
C LEU A 52 1.07 -12.94 5.97
N GLY A 53 0.07 -13.62 5.47
CA GLY A 53 -1.30 -13.24 5.74
C GLY A 53 -2.30 -14.37 5.53
N ILE A 54 -3.46 -14.16 6.12
CA ILE A 54 -4.67 -14.92 5.88
C ILE A 54 -5.76 -13.95 5.44
N LYS A 55 -6.58 -14.36 4.50
CA LYS A 55 -7.78 -13.62 4.08
C LYS A 55 -8.86 -14.58 3.66
N GLY A 56 -10.08 -14.12 3.72
CA GLY A 56 -11.19 -14.93 3.29
C GLY A 56 -12.52 -14.22 3.35
N ASN A 57 -13.55 -14.98 3.00
CA ASN A 57 -14.93 -14.55 3.14
C ASN A 57 -15.77 -15.70 3.71
N ILE A 58 -16.85 -15.32 4.36
CA ILE A 58 -17.85 -16.20 4.93
C ILE A 58 -19.20 -15.75 4.41
N GLU A 59 -19.85 -16.57 3.63
CA GLU A 59 -21.19 -16.26 3.15
C GLU A 59 -22.20 -16.30 4.30
N LEU A 60 -23.00 -15.24 4.38
CA LEU A 60 -24.13 -15.13 5.27
C LEU A 60 -25.44 -15.28 4.47
N LYS A 61 -26.58 -15.18 5.15
CA LYS A 61 -27.88 -15.13 4.48
C LYS A 61 -28.06 -13.79 3.77
N ARG A 62 -28.88 -13.77 2.68
CA ARG A 62 -29.31 -12.56 1.96
C ARG A 62 -28.19 -11.81 1.23
N GLU A 63 -27.32 -12.52 0.55
CA GLU A 63 -26.23 -11.91 -0.26
C GLU A 63 -25.24 -11.05 0.53
N LEU A 64 -25.12 -11.31 1.82
CA LEU A 64 -24.11 -10.69 2.68
C LEU A 64 -22.95 -11.65 2.87
N GLU A 65 -21.75 -11.11 2.85
CA GLU A 65 -20.51 -11.81 3.15
C GLU A 65 -19.77 -11.10 4.29
N VAL A 66 -19.25 -11.83 5.27
CA VAL A 66 -18.18 -11.32 6.12
C VAL A 66 -16.87 -11.45 5.34
N VAL A 67 -16.11 -10.39 5.24
CA VAL A 67 -14.77 -10.38 4.64
C VAL A 67 -13.75 -10.07 5.72
N TYR A 68 -12.59 -10.72 5.66
CA TYR A 68 -11.53 -10.50 6.63
C TYR A 68 -10.15 -10.66 6.01
N GLN A 69 -9.20 -9.97 6.59
CA GLN A 69 -7.78 -10.12 6.30
C GLN A 69 -6.98 -9.87 7.58
N ALA A 70 -5.92 -10.66 7.78
CA ALA A 70 -4.88 -10.39 8.73
C ALA A 70 -3.54 -10.57 8.02
N GLU A 71 -2.81 -9.47 7.83
CA GLU A 71 -1.52 -9.44 7.16
C GLU A 71 -0.47 -8.83 8.09
N TYR A 72 0.68 -9.46 8.13
CA TYR A 72 1.82 -9.01 8.91
C TYR A 72 3.08 -9.02 8.05
N GLU A 73 3.84 -7.96 8.16
CA GLU A 73 5.21 -7.92 7.67
C GLU A 73 6.08 -8.81 8.55
N VAL A 74 6.98 -9.51 7.90
CA VAL A 74 8.02 -10.34 8.51
C VAL A 74 9.36 -9.93 7.91
N ASP A 75 10.41 -10.00 8.69
CA ASP A 75 11.75 -9.75 8.17
C ASP A 75 12.55 -11.06 8.15
N PRO A 76 12.80 -11.63 6.96
CA PRO A 76 13.64 -12.81 6.82
C PRO A 76 15.15 -12.50 6.82
N VAL A 77 15.56 -11.22 6.89
CA VAL A 77 16.97 -10.82 6.88
C VAL A 77 17.53 -10.79 8.30
N ASP A 78 16.88 -10.07 9.22
CA ASP A 78 17.34 -9.93 10.61
C ASP A 78 16.32 -10.38 11.65
N GLY A 79 15.08 -10.65 11.25
CA GLY A 79 14.02 -11.14 12.14
C GLY A 79 13.20 -10.03 12.81
N THR A 80 13.47 -8.76 12.54
CA THR A 80 12.81 -7.61 13.20
C THR A 80 12.04 -6.75 12.21
N ALA A 81 10.79 -7.09 11.95
CA ALA A 81 9.94 -6.35 11.00
C ALA A 81 9.48 -4.98 11.52
N ASP A 82 9.36 -4.79 12.82
CA ASP A 82 9.04 -3.51 13.46
C ASP A 82 10.22 -3.02 14.29
N GLU A 83 11.16 -2.38 13.62
CA GLU A 83 12.40 -1.86 14.23
C GLU A 83 12.13 -0.88 15.37
N SER A 84 11.08 -0.06 15.25
CA SER A 84 10.73 0.94 16.27
C SER A 84 10.36 0.33 17.61
N ASN A 85 9.85 -0.90 17.62
CA ASN A 85 9.40 -1.63 18.81
C ASN A 85 10.14 -2.96 19.03
N GLY A 86 11.10 -3.32 18.19
CA GLY A 86 11.84 -4.58 18.25
C GLY A 86 10.96 -5.82 18.07
N ARG A 87 9.89 -5.74 17.26
CA ARG A 87 8.93 -6.82 17.09
C ARG A 87 9.20 -7.62 15.81
N THR A 88 9.06 -8.93 15.91
CA THR A 88 9.18 -9.86 14.77
C THR A 88 8.10 -9.63 13.70
N PHE A 89 6.92 -9.11 14.09
CA PHE A 89 5.80 -8.86 13.20
C PHE A 89 5.38 -7.39 13.26
N LYS A 90 5.19 -6.78 12.08
CA LYS A 90 4.60 -5.45 11.93
C LYS A 90 3.25 -5.58 11.25
N GLN A 91 2.21 -5.02 11.88
CA GLN A 91 0.86 -5.10 11.35
C GLN A 91 0.76 -4.36 10.01
N ARG A 92 0.13 -5.05 9.05
CA ARG A 92 -0.24 -4.49 7.74
C ARG A 92 -1.77 -4.44 7.64
N ASN A 93 -2.36 -4.59 6.44
CA ASN A 93 -3.81 -4.59 6.28
C ASN A 93 -4.46 -5.72 7.09
N THR A 94 -5.11 -5.35 8.19
CA THR A 94 -5.75 -6.26 9.12
C THR A 94 -7.11 -5.71 9.49
N PHE A 95 -8.16 -6.30 8.96
CA PHE A 95 -9.53 -5.79 9.08
C PHE A 95 -10.58 -6.90 9.02
N VAL A 96 -11.78 -6.57 9.46
CA VAL A 96 -13.01 -7.33 9.25
C VAL A 96 -14.07 -6.41 8.65
N GLY A 97 -14.92 -6.94 7.78
CA GLY A 97 -15.96 -6.16 7.14
C GLY A 97 -17.18 -6.98 6.73
N ILE A 98 -18.22 -6.28 6.32
CA ILE A 98 -19.42 -6.85 5.73
C ILE A 98 -19.56 -6.32 4.32
N LYS A 99 -19.64 -7.23 3.36
CA LYS A 99 -19.86 -6.95 1.95
C LYS A 99 -21.28 -7.32 1.55
N GLY A 100 -21.92 -6.45 0.82
CA GLY A 100 -23.25 -6.65 0.25
C GLY A 100 -23.44 -5.91 -1.06
N SER A 101 -24.67 -5.85 -1.54
CA SER A 101 -25.02 -5.16 -2.81
C SER A 101 -24.67 -3.66 -2.81
N LEU A 102 -24.69 -3.01 -1.66
CA LEU A 102 -24.35 -1.58 -1.52
C LEU A 102 -22.85 -1.32 -1.45
N GLY A 103 -22.03 -2.35 -1.22
CA GLY A 103 -20.58 -2.23 -1.07
C GLY A 103 -20.03 -2.98 0.13
N THR A 104 -18.84 -2.59 0.56
CA THR A 104 -18.13 -3.21 1.69
C THR A 104 -17.84 -2.18 2.76
N LEU A 105 -18.41 -2.38 3.95
CA LEU A 105 -18.05 -1.66 5.17
C LEU A 105 -17.02 -2.50 5.92
N PHE A 106 -15.92 -1.90 6.36
CA PHE A 106 -14.86 -2.59 7.08
C PHE A 106 -14.24 -1.73 8.17
N LEU A 107 -13.64 -2.41 9.16
CA LEU A 107 -13.00 -1.78 10.33
C LEU A 107 -11.66 -2.47 10.60
N GLY A 108 -10.66 -1.69 10.94
CA GLY A 108 -9.34 -2.19 11.34
C GLY A 108 -8.19 -1.31 10.86
N THR A 109 -7.08 -1.96 10.53
CA THR A 109 -5.90 -1.33 9.91
C THR A 109 -5.96 -1.55 8.41
N HIS A 110 -5.86 -0.47 7.64
CA HIS A 110 -5.92 -0.55 6.17
C HIS A 110 -5.13 0.60 5.52
N ASP A 111 -4.68 0.36 4.28
CA ASP A 111 -4.19 1.44 3.42
C ASP A 111 -5.31 2.47 3.22
N THR A 112 -4.97 3.77 3.26
CA THR A 112 -5.93 4.84 3.04
C THR A 112 -6.48 4.82 1.61
N ALA A 113 -7.67 5.37 1.40
CA ALA A 113 -8.25 5.54 0.07
C ALA A 113 -7.33 6.36 -0.85
N PHE A 114 -6.62 7.33 -0.28
CA PHE A 114 -5.62 8.14 -0.96
C PHE A 114 -4.45 7.30 -1.45
N LYS A 115 -3.84 6.48 -0.59
CA LYS A 115 -2.77 5.57 -0.97
C LYS A 115 -3.20 4.60 -2.05
N GLU A 116 -4.38 3.99 -1.93
CA GLU A 116 -4.90 3.08 -2.95
C GLU A 116 -5.11 3.75 -4.33
N SER A 117 -5.20 5.09 -4.39
CA SER A 117 -5.41 5.83 -5.63
C SER A 117 -4.21 5.83 -6.58
N GLN A 118 -3.02 5.46 -6.11
CA GLN A 118 -1.84 5.30 -6.97
C GLN A 118 -1.92 4.11 -7.93
N ASP A 119 -2.73 3.08 -7.60
CA ASP A 119 -2.84 1.79 -8.30
C ASP A 119 -1.43 1.18 -8.57
N LYS A 120 -0.98 1.17 -9.82
CA LYS A 120 0.32 0.62 -10.25
C LYS A 120 1.24 1.68 -10.87
N ILE A 121 1.08 2.92 -10.49
CA ILE A 121 1.93 4.02 -11.00
C ILE A 121 3.31 3.92 -10.40
N ASP A 122 3.41 3.63 -9.10
CA ASP A 122 4.69 3.28 -8.50
C ASP A 122 5.14 1.89 -8.95
N LEU A 123 6.18 1.86 -9.78
CA LEU A 123 6.75 0.63 -10.33
C LEU A 123 7.75 -0.04 -9.40
N PHE A 124 8.14 0.63 -8.32
CA PHE A 124 9.15 0.20 -7.36
C PHE A 124 8.61 0.17 -5.92
N ASN A 125 7.30 0.04 -5.78
CA ASN A 125 6.63 -0.03 -4.49
C ASN A 125 7.20 -1.15 -3.59
N ASP A 126 7.33 -0.85 -2.33
CA ASP A 126 7.97 -1.65 -1.28
C ASP A 126 9.52 -1.73 -1.39
N LEU A 127 10.17 -1.15 -2.40
CA LEU A 127 11.61 -1.13 -2.54
C LEU A 127 12.24 0.12 -1.90
N THR A 128 13.54 0.15 -1.78
CA THR A 128 14.32 1.30 -1.26
C THR A 128 13.98 2.63 -1.96
N ASN A 129 13.52 2.56 -3.20
CA ASN A 129 13.15 3.67 -4.07
C ASN A 129 11.63 3.85 -4.22
N ASP A 130 10.84 3.35 -3.27
CA ASP A 130 9.39 3.59 -3.16
C ASP A 130 9.09 5.09 -3.04
N ILE A 131 8.00 5.53 -3.68
CA ILE A 131 7.54 6.92 -3.62
C ILE A 131 7.20 7.39 -2.21
N LYS A 132 6.90 6.49 -1.27
CA LYS A 132 6.68 6.82 0.15
C LYS A 132 7.83 7.58 0.79
N ASN A 133 9.03 7.48 0.23
CA ASN A 133 10.21 8.20 0.74
C ASN A 133 10.23 9.67 0.33
N ILE A 134 9.45 10.06 -0.69
CA ILE A 134 9.47 11.38 -1.31
C ILE A 134 8.10 12.08 -1.22
N LEU A 135 7.01 11.30 -1.31
CA LEU A 135 5.64 11.83 -1.27
C LEU A 135 4.96 11.53 0.06
N GLU A 136 4.10 12.44 0.49
CA GLU A 136 3.17 12.22 1.59
C GLU A 136 1.99 11.34 1.15
N GLY A 137 1.21 10.81 2.11
CA GLY A 137 -0.05 10.12 1.85
C GLY A 137 0.06 8.64 1.51
N GLU A 138 1.26 8.03 1.61
CA GLU A 138 1.44 6.58 1.46
C GLU A 138 1.14 5.83 2.78
N ASN A 139 -0.02 6.16 3.40
CA ASN A 139 -0.36 5.79 4.76
C ASN A 139 -1.15 4.49 4.86
N ARG A 140 -0.83 3.71 5.89
CA ARG A 140 -1.62 2.58 6.40
C ARG A 140 -1.92 2.86 7.85
N LEU A 141 -3.21 3.05 8.18
CA LEU A 141 -3.62 3.54 9.47
C LEU A 141 -4.53 2.55 10.19
N SER A 142 -4.35 2.47 11.50
CA SER A 142 -5.24 1.75 12.42
C SER A 142 -6.46 2.62 12.77
N GLU A 143 -7.41 2.05 13.52
CA GLU A 143 -8.63 2.73 13.96
C GLU A 143 -9.43 3.35 12.79
N LEU A 144 -9.39 2.66 11.64
CA LEU A 144 -10.02 3.09 10.40
C LEU A 144 -11.34 2.38 10.21
N VAL A 145 -12.37 3.18 9.89
CA VAL A 145 -13.64 2.71 9.35
C VAL A 145 -13.66 3.06 7.87
N GLY A 146 -13.80 2.05 7.02
CA GLY A 146 -13.78 2.23 5.57
C GLY A 146 -15.05 1.73 4.89
N PHE A 147 -15.45 2.41 3.83
CA PHE A 147 -16.51 1.97 2.94
C PHE A 147 -16.04 2.01 1.49
N LYS A 148 -16.14 0.86 0.81
CA LYS A 148 -15.86 0.72 -0.63
C LYS A 148 -17.16 0.46 -1.38
N THR A 149 -17.49 1.30 -2.37
CA THR A 149 -18.66 1.08 -3.22
C THR A 149 -18.46 -0.12 -4.13
N PRO A 150 -19.54 -0.75 -4.63
CA PRO A 150 -19.47 -1.56 -5.84
C PRO A 150 -19.01 -0.68 -7.02
N VAL A 151 -18.73 -1.31 -8.15
CA VAL A 151 -18.54 -0.57 -9.41
C VAL A 151 -19.90 -0.01 -9.85
N PHE A 152 -19.98 1.29 -10.08
CA PHE A 152 -21.15 2.00 -10.56
C PHE A 152 -20.84 2.75 -11.87
N GLY A 153 -21.88 3.12 -12.63
CA GLY A 153 -21.68 3.80 -13.92
C GLY A 153 -20.72 3.06 -14.85
N ASN A 154 -20.72 1.73 -14.78
CA ASN A 154 -19.92 0.76 -15.51
C ASN A 154 -18.43 0.67 -15.12
N ASN A 155 -17.79 1.74 -14.64
CA ASN A 155 -16.34 1.75 -14.44
C ASN A 155 -15.88 2.54 -13.22
N PHE A 156 -16.78 3.19 -12.51
CA PHE A 156 -16.44 4.00 -11.33
C PHE A 156 -16.52 3.19 -10.04
N SER A 157 -15.64 3.49 -9.10
CA SER A 157 -15.74 3.04 -7.72
C SER A 157 -15.21 4.12 -6.79
N ALA A 158 -15.72 4.18 -5.57
CA ALA A 158 -15.27 5.12 -4.57
C ALA A 158 -14.90 4.38 -3.28
N THR A 159 -13.95 4.94 -2.56
CA THR A 159 -13.60 4.53 -1.20
C THR A 159 -13.58 5.75 -0.31
N ILE A 160 -14.15 5.63 0.88
CA ILE A 160 -14.06 6.63 1.95
C ILE A 160 -13.55 5.95 3.21
N ASN A 161 -12.66 6.61 3.93
CA ASN A 161 -12.19 6.21 5.24
C ASN A 161 -12.42 7.35 6.23
N VAL A 162 -12.84 6.98 7.43
CA VAL A 162 -12.80 7.83 8.62
C VAL A 162 -11.78 7.21 9.56
N ILE A 163 -10.84 7.99 10.02
CA ILE A 163 -9.70 7.56 10.81
C ILE A 163 -9.76 8.33 12.12
N LYS A 164 -9.73 7.60 13.23
CA LYS A 164 -9.62 8.22 14.52
C LYS A 164 -8.15 8.47 14.82
N GLU A 165 -7.77 9.74 14.83
CA GLU A 165 -6.41 10.12 15.18
C GLU A 165 -6.17 9.97 16.68
N LYS A 166 -4.92 9.72 17.04
CA LYS A 166 -4.47 9.57 18.44
C LYS A 166 -3.88 10.89 18.94
N ASP A 167 -3.66 10.95 20.24
CA ASP A 167 -2.88 12.02 20.88
C ASP A 167 -3.45 13.44 20.74
N GLY A 168 -4.80 13.53 20.67
CA GLY A 168 -5.50 14.83 20.68
C GLY A 168 -5.53 15.54 19.34
N LEU A 169 -5.14 14.87 18.26
CA LEU A 169 -5.38 15.35 16.91
C LEU A 169 -6.87 15.21 16.54
N ASP A 170 -7.32 16.03 15.62
CA ASP A 170 -8.68 15.93 15.07
C ASP A 170 -8.82 14.66 14.21
N ASP A 171 -10.01 14.07 14.22
CA ASP A 171 -10.31 12.92 13.35
C ASP A 171 -10.04 13.25 11.88
N ALA A 172 -9.45 12.30 11.19
CA ALA A 172 -9.03 12.44 9.80
C ALA A 172 -9.94 11.67 8.84
N SER A 173 -9.90 12.03 7.57
CA SER A 173 -10.63 11.30 6.54
C SER A 173 -9.83 11.20 5.25
N SER A 174 -10.07 10.10 4.53
CA SER A 174 -9.46 9.82 3.23
C SER A 174 -10.53 9.40 2.23
N PHE A 175 -10.47 9.91 1.01
CA PHE A 175 -11.42 9.64 -0.05
C PHE A 175 -10.70 9.38 -1.37
N SER A 176 -11.25 8.46 -2.19
CA SER A 176 -10.86 8.34 -3.59
C SER A 176 -12.04 8.00 -4.48
N LEU A 177 -12.08 8.60 -5.66
CA LEU A 177 -12.94 8.25 -6.77
C LEU A 177 -12.06 7.70 -7.90
N ARG A 178 -12.34 6.48 -8.33
CA ARG A 178 -11.54 5.77 -9.33
C ARG A 178 -12.40 5.41 -10.55
N TYR A 179 -11.85 5.66 -11.71
CA TYR A 179 -12.36 5.18 -12.99
C TYR A 179 -11.40 4.13 -13.55
N LYS A 180 -11.86 2.91 -13.77
CA LYS A 180 -11.01 1.81 -14.24
C LYS A 180 -11.67 1.01 -15.35
N THR A 181 -11.05 1.04 -16.51
CA THR A 181 -11.38 0.17 -17.64
C THR A 181 -10.28 -0.88 -17.83
N ARG A 182 -10.39 -1.68 -18.88
CA ARG A 182 -9.32 -2.60 -19.29
C ARG A 182 -8.00 -1.87 -19.59
N ASN A 183 -8.08 -0.66 -20.11
CA ASN A 183 -6.95 0.07 -20.68
C ASN A 183 -6.59 1.34 -19.90
N ILE A 184 -7.54 1.98 -19.26
CA ILE A 184 -7.35 3.28 -18.62
C ILE A 184 -7.66 3.17 -17.14
N TYR A 185 -6.80 3.76 -16.34
CA TYR A 185 -7.06 4.06 -14.94
C TYR A 185 -6.96 5.57 -14.74
N ALA A 186 -7.90 6.14 -14.00
CA ALA A 186 -7.83 7.51 -13.51
C ALA A 186 -8.39 7.55 -12.08
N ALA A 187 -7.80 8.38 -11.24
CA ALA A 187 -8.28 8.58 -9.88
C ALA A 187 -8.11 10.03 -9.43
N LEU A 188 -9.06 10.45 -8.59
CA LEU A 188 -8.96 11.64 -7.76
C LEU A 188 -8.97 11.17 -6.30
N ALA A 189 -8.09 11.71 -5.47
CA ALA A 189 -8.04 11.36 -4.06
C ALA A 189 -7.81 12.60 -3.19
N LEU A 190 -8.37 12.55 -1.98
CA LEU A 190 -8.35 13.62 -1.00
C LEU A 190 -8.04 13.01 0.37
N ASP A 191 -7.08 13.59 1.08
CA ASP A 191 -6.89 13.39 2.51
C ASP A 191 -7.21 14.69 3.23
N SER A 192 -7.92 14.59 4.35
CA SER A 192 -8.14 15.70 5.27
C SER A 192 -7.60 15.34 6.63
N LYS A 193 -6.62 16.12 7.09
CA LYS A 193 -5.91 15.99 8.37
C LYS A 193 -5.18 14.65 8.57
N VAL A 194 -5.02 13.84 7.55
CA VAL A 194 -4.34 12.54 7.64
C VAL A 194 -2.86 12.75 7.93
N GLU A 195 -2.39 12.23 9.08
CA GLU A 195 -1.02 12.45 9.58
C GLU A 195 -0.62 13.94 9.61
N GLY A 196 -1.59 14.83 9.84
CA GLY A 196 -1.38 16.27 9.89
C GLY A 196 -1.37 16.99 8.54
N TYR A 197 -1.78 16.33 7.47
CA TYR A 197 -1.82 16.90 6.12
C TYR A 197 -3.21 16.89 5.49
N ASP A 198 -3.54 17.97 4.76
CA ASP A 198 -4.60 18.02 3.77
C ASP A 198 -3.98 17.79 2.40
N SER A 199 -4.34 16.73 1.70
CA SER A 199 -3.70 16.35 0.43
C SER A 199 -4.69 16.11 -0.70
N TYR A 200 -4.26 16.41 -1.93
CA TYR A 200 -4.98 16.18 -3.17
C TYR A 200 -4.10 15.42 -4.15
N ARG A 201 -4.64 14.37 -4.77
CA ARG A 201 -3.91 13.56 -5.75
C ARG A 201 -4.75 13.30 -6.99
N VAL A 202 -4.10 13.40 -8.13
CA VAL A 202 -4.63 12.98 -9.43
C VAL A 202 -3.71 11.91 -10.00
N SER A 203 -4.27 10.80 -10.42
CA SER A 203 -3.54 9.64 -10.91
C SER A 203 -4.09 9.19 -12.27
N PHE A 204 -3.22 8.90 -13.23
CA PHE A 204 -3.57 8.36 -14.53
C PHE A 204 -2.67 7.21 -14.93
N GLN A 205 -3.25 6.17 -15.55
CA GLN A 205 -2.50 5.10 -16.18
C GLN A 205 -3.11 4.80 -17.55
N ILE A 206 -2.28 4.85 -18.58
CA ILE A 206 -2.70 4.62 -19.97
C ILE A 206 -1.71 3.69 -20.69
N PRO A 207 -2.20 2.77 -21.54
CA PRO A 207 -1.34 1.95 -22.36
C PRO A 207 -0.80 2.76 -23.55
N LEU A 208 0.47 2.55 -23.85
CA LEU A 208 1.17 3.06 -25.01
C LEU A 208 1.74 1.88 -25.81
N ASN A 209 0.94 1.25 -26.66
CA ASN A 209 1.30 0.01 -27.37
C ASN A 209 1.65 -1.12 -26.38
N LYS A 210 2.93 -1.56 -26.33
CA LYS A 210 3.44 -2.59 -25.39
C LYS A 210 3.92 -2.01 -24.05
N ALA A 211 3.80 -0.70 -23.85
CA ALA A 211 4.19 0.00 -22.64
C ALA A 211 2.96 0.44 -21.85
N GLN A 212 3.15 0.71 -20.57
CA GLN A 212 2.19 1.33 -19.66
C GLN A 212 2.81 2.62 -19.15
N LEU A 213 2.16 3.76 -19.38
CA LEU A 213 2.53 5.05 -18.81
C LEU A 213 1.71 5.30 -17.54
N GLY A 214 2.36 5.71 -16.48
CA GLY A 214 1.77 6.19 -15.24
C GLY A 214 2.12 7.66 -15.01
N LEU A 215 1.13 8.45 -14.59
CA LEU A 215 1.28 9.85 -14.24
C LEU A 215 0.56 10.10 -12.92
N MET A 216 1.20 10.79 -12.00
CA MET A 216 0.59 11.21 -10.75
C MET A 216 1.06 12.62 -10.40
N PHE A 217 0.14 13.43 -9.93
CA PHE A 217 0.41 14.74 -9.38
C PHE A 217 -0.25 14.86 -8.01
N GLN A 218 0.43 15.47 -7.07
CA GLN A 218 -0.02 15.62 -5.71
C GLN A 218 0.32 17.01 -5.17
N THR A 219 -0.58 17.54 -4.33
CA THR A 219 -0.27 18.64 -3.43
C THR A 219 -0.63 18.24 -2.01
N SER A 220 0.19 18.62 -1.05
CA SER A 220 -0.05 18.40 0.38
C SER A 220 0.14 19.71 1.13
N LYS A 221 -0.74 19.98 2.08
CA LYS A 221 -0.66 21.16 2.93
C LYS A 221 -0.61 20.70 4.37
N GLU A 222 0.46 21.06 5.07
CA GLU A 222 0.56 20.80 6.49
C GLU A 222 -0.47 21.65 7.26
N VAL A 223 -1.30 21.01 8.08
CA VAL A 223 -2.44 21.66 8.77
C VAL A 223 -1.95 22.71 9.75
N ASN A 224 -0.87 22.43 10.50
CA ASN A 224 -0.39 23.30 11.57
C ASN A 224 0.35 24.55 11.06
N THR A 225 1.19 24.40 10.04
CA THR A 225 2.01 25.51 9.51
C THR A 225 1.37 26.19 8.32
N GLY A 226 0.50 25.49 7.60
CA GLY A 226 -0.08 25.95 6.34
C GLY A 226 0.88 25.85 5.14
N ASN A 227 2.08 25.30 5.32
CA ASN A 227 3.04 25.06 4.23
C ASN A 227 2.43 24.15 3.19
N LYS A 228 2.54 24.54 1.93
CA LYS A 228 2.06 23.78 0.79
C LYS A 228 3.25 23.23 0.02
N GLU A 229 3.19 21.94 -0.27
CA GLU A 229 4.20 21.17 -0.96
C GLU A 229 3.56 20.47 -2.16
N GLU A 230 4.35 20.23 -3.20
CA GLU A 230 3.89 19.61 -4.44
C GLU A 230 4.83 18.49 -4.86
N GLY A 231 4.30 17.52 -5.61
CA GLY A 231 5.10 16.43 -6.15
C GLY A 231 4.43 15.74 -7.33
N TYR A 232 5.25 15.08 -8.14
CA TYR A 232 4.75 14.29 -9.26
C TYR A 232 5.56 13.02 -9.47
N VAL A 233 4.91 12.05 -10.11
CA VAL A 233 5.52 10.79 -10.56
C VAL A 233 5.20 10.59 -12.03
N VAL A 234 6.23 10.26 -12.79
CA VAL A 234 6.10 9.79 -14.18
C VAL A 234 6.76 8.42 -14.24
N SER A 235 5.99 7.41 -14.65
CA SER A 235 6.50 6.06 -14.75
C SER A 235 6.16 5.42 -16.09
N ILE A 236 7.04 4.60 -16.61
CA ILE A 236 6.82 3.81 -17.81
C ILE A 236 7.37 2.40 -17.61
N SER A 237 6.54 1.41 -17.90
CA SER A 237 6.97 0.02 -17.97
C SER A 237 6.68 -0.57 -19.32
N ARG A 238 7.58 -1.40 -19.86
CA ARG A 238 7.43 -2.04 -21.17
C ARG A 238 7.88 -3.49 -21.15
N LYS A 239 7.00 -4.37 -21.59
CA LYS A 239 7.37 -5.77 -21.86
C LYS A 239 8.24 -5.83 -23.11
N ILE A 240 9.48 -6.27 -22.97
CA ILE A 240 10.44 -6.46 -24.06
C ILE A 240 10.53 -7.91 -24.51
N THR A 241 10.17 -8.85 -23.63
CA THR A 241 9.99 -10.27 -23.92
C THR A 241 8.74 -10.79 -23.21
N ASN A 242 8.36 -12.05 -23.42
CA ASN A 242 7.23 -12.68 -22.73
C ASN A 242 7.42 -12.73 -21.20
N LYS A 243 8.68 -12.66 -20.72
CA LYS A 243 9.05 -12.76 -19.30
C LYS A 243 9.88 -11.58 -18.80
N GLY A 244 10.21 -10.61 -19.66
CA GLY A 244 11.08 -9.50 -19.33
C GLY A 244 10.39 -8.16 -19.46
N THR A 245 10.48 -7.30 -18.43
CA THR A 245 9.89 -5.97 -18.39
C THR A 245 10.96 -4.96 -17.97
N ILE A 246 11.14 -3.90 -18.75
CA ILE A 246 11.92 -2.71 -18.34
C ILE A 246 11.00 -1.69 -17.69
N LYS A 247 11.54 -0.94 -16.74
CA LYS A 247 10.84 0.06 -15.94
C LYS A 247 11.68 1.32 -15.81
N LEU A 248 11.04 2.47 -15.90
CA LEU A 248 11.62 3.77 -15.59
C LEU A 248 10.63 4.56 -14.77
N GLN A 249 11.08 5.21 -13.72
CA GLN A 249 10.28 6.09 -12.88
C GLN A 249 11.06 7.33 -12.51
N LEU A 250 10.40 8.47 -12.65
CA LEU A 250 10.87 9.77 -12.22
C LEU A 250 9.89 10.28 -11.17
N THR A 251 10.41 10.65 -10.01
CA THR A 251 9.64 11.24 -8.92
C THR A 251 10.33 12.52 -8.50
N GLU A 252 9.60 13.59 -8.37
CA GLU A 252 10.12 14.88 -7.87
C GLU A 252 9.10 15.48 -6.91
N SER A 253 9.57 16.00 -5.79
CA SER A 253 8.71 16.57 -4.76
C SER A 253 9.52 17.48 -3.83
N ASP A 254 8.88 18.50 -3.30
CA ASP A 254 9.36 19.29 -2.16
C ASP A 254 8.81 18.77 -0.81
N MET A 255 7.98 17.70 -0.85
CA MET A 255 7.51 16.99 0.35
C MET A 255 8.66 16.18 0.96
N LYS A 256 8.65 15.96 2.28
CA LYS A 256 9.60 15.11 3.05
C LYS A 256 11.09 15.43 2.82
N LEU A 257 11.44 15.74 1.60
CA LEU A 257 12.78 16.11 1.17
C LEU A 257 12.69 17.42 0.43
N VAL A 258 13.39 18.43 0.89
CA VAL A 258 13.45 19.71 0.21
C VAL A 258 14.10 19.50 -1.17
N SER A 259 13.34 19.77 -2.23
CA SER A 259 13.78 19.57 -3.63
C SER A 259 14.26 18.14 -3.92
N GLY A 260 13.55 17.14 -3.42
CA GLY A 260 13.87 15.73 -3.65
C GLY A 260 13.52 15.30 -5.07
N LYS A 261 14.51 14.69 -5.78
CA LYS A 261 14.32 14.13 -7.12
C LYS A 261 14.92 12.74 -7.20
N GLN A 262 14.09 11.78 -7.61
CA GLN A 262 14.50 10.39 -7.73
C GLN A 262 14.28 9.89 -9.15
N THR A 263 15.33 9.28 -9.70
CA THR A 263 15.28 8.58 -10.99
C THR A 263 15.60 7.12 -10.77
N THR A 264 14.70 6.24 -11.19
CA THR A 264 14.91 4.80 -11.06
C THR A 264 14.71 4.09 -12.38
N PHE A 265 15.66 3.23 -12.73
CA PHE A 265 15.58 2.31 -13.87
C PHE A 265 15.66 0.88 -13.37
N GLY A 266 14.85 -0.03 -13.93
CA GLY A 266 14.84 -1.43 -13.52
C GLY A 266 14.47 -2.39 -14.63
N TYR A 267 14.81 -3.66 -14.40
CA TYR A 267 14.46 -4.79 -15.24
C TYR A 267 13.95 -5.94 -14.38
N ASP A 268 12.75 -6.41 -14.67
CA ASP A 268 12.15 -7.58 -14.03
C ASP A 268 12.19 -8.77 -15.00
N ARG A 269 12.61 -9.95 -14.52
CA ARG A 269 12.55 -11.23 -15.21
C ARG A 269 11.61 -12.18 -14.47
N GLU A 270 10.47 -12.47 -15.03
CA GLU A 270 9.53 -13.48 -14.52
C GLU A 270 10.14 -14.88 -14.69
N LEU A 271 10.27 -15.63 -13.60
CA LEU A 271 10.66 -17.04 -13.58
C LEU A 271 9.42 -17.91 -13.67
N SER A 272 8.37 -17.52 -12.94
CA SER A 272 7.05 -18.15 -12.94
C SER A 272 5.98 -17.09 -12.64
N LYS A 273 4.70 -17.49 -12.55
CA LYS A 273 3.60 -16.61 -12.10
C LYS A 273 3.77 -16.11 -10.67
N LYS A 274 4.61 -16.80 -9.86
CA LYS A 274 4.80 -16.53 -8.44
C LYS A 274 6.21 -16.05 -8.09
N ALA A 275 7.15 -16.08 -9.04
CA ALA A 275 8.55 -15.76 -8.78
C ALA A 275 9.16 -14.89 -9.88
N LYS A 276 9.92 -13.87 -9.48
CA LYS A 276 10.72 -13.04 -10.37
C LYS A 276 12.07 -12.71 -9.74
N ILE A 277 13.07 -12.50 -10.58
CA ILE A 277 14.31 -11.82 -10.26
C ILE A 277 14.27 -10.45 -10.92
N PHE A 278 14.96 -9.50 -10.32
CA PHE A 278 15.00 -8.14 -10.85
C PHE A 278 16.32 -7.46 -10.49
N ILE A 279 16.62 -6.41 -11.24
CA ILE A 279 17.71 -5.49 -10.95
C ILE A 279 17.18 -4.08 -11.11
N PHE A 280 17.65 -3.15 -10.28
CA PHE A 280 17.42 -1.73 -10.47
C PHE A 280 18.63 -0.89 -10.10
N TYR A 281 18.66 0.31 -10.66
CA TYR A 281 19.50 1.41 -10.23
C TYR A 281 18.59 2.59 -9.89
N THR A 282 18.87 3.26 -8.79
CA THR A 282 18.18 4.47 -8.37
C THR A 282 19.19 5.55 -7.99
N ASP A 283 18.85 6.78 -8.33
CA ASP A 283 19.56 7.99 -7.94
C ASP A 283 18.55 8.92 -7.28
N LEU A 284 18.80 9.30 -6.02
CA LEU A 284 18.05 10.24 -5.23
C LEU A 284 18.92 11.44 -4.90
N SER A 285 18.64 12.57 -5.51
CA SER A 285 19.19 13.86 -5.14
C SER A 285 18.22 14.65 -4.23
N SER A 286 18.77 15.38 -3.28
CA SER A 286 18.00 16.19 -2.33
C SER A 286 18.82 17.43 -1.93
N SER A 287 18.16 18.51 -1.55
CA SER A 287 18.83 19.61 -0.86
C SER A 287 19.28 19.25 0.57
N MET A 288 18.78 18.15 1.10
CA MET A 288 19.22 17.53 2.37
C MET A 288 20.26 16.47 2.02
N VAL A 289 21.54 16.82 2.11
CA VAL A 289 22.67 15.98 1.70
C VAL A 289 22.65 14.59 2.37
N GLU A 290 22.18 14.49 3.60
CA GLU A 290 22.03 13.23 4.32
C GLU A 290 20.97 12.29 3.73
N LYS A 291 20.13 12.79 2.83
CA LYS A 291 19.11 12.01 2.11
C LYS A 291 19.55 11.58 0.71
N GLU A 292 20.65 12.15 0.22
CA GLU A 292 21.19 11.76 -1.09
C GLU A 292 21.71 10.35 -1.05
N ARG A 293 21.37 9.57 -2.06
CA ARG A 293 21.88 8.21 -2.22
C ARG A 293 21.75 7.70 -3.64
N ASN A 294 22.71 6.87 -4.03
CA ASN A 294 22.62 6.02 -5.20
C ASN A 294 22.55 4.57 -4.75
N ALA A 295 21.71 3.78 -5.36
CA ALA A 295 21.65 2.36 -5.05
C ALA A 295 21.56 1.52 -6.32
N THR A 296 22.33 0.44 -6.36
CA THR A 296 22.18 -0.65 -7.32
C THR A 296 21.79 -1.90 -6.57
N ALA A 297 20.72 -2.55 -7.00
CA ALA A 297 20.21 -3.72 -6.31
C ALA A 297 19.89 -4.86 -7.28
N VAL A 298 20.09 -6.08 -6.81
CA VAL A 298 19.53 -7.29 -7.39
C VAL A 298 18.61 -7.93 -6.38
N GLY A 299 17.43 -8.37 -6.82
CA GLY A 299 16.43 -8.88 -5.89
C GLY A 299 15.66 -10.08 -6.40
N PHE A 300 14.96 -10.69 -5.46
CA PHE A 300 14.10 -11.83 -5.67
C PHE A 300 12.75 -11.59 -4.99
N GLU A 301 11.66 -11.79 -5.72
CA GLU A 301 10.30 -11.80 -5.20
C GLU A 301 9.69 -13.19 -5.42
N PHE A 302 9.13 -13.75 -4.34
CA PHE A 302 8.40 -15.02 -4.38
C PHE A 302 7.07 -14.87 -3.64
N LYS A 303 5.99 -15.30 -4.31
CA LYS A 303 4.62 -15.32 -3.76
C LYS A 303 4.13 -16.75 -3.65
N PHE A 304 3.39 -17.06 -2.60
CA PHE A 304 2.82 -18.39 -2.39
C PHE A 304 1.38 -18.33 -1.88
#